data_4b1f38a1c7255493f0e541bbb38babf1
#
_entry.id   4b1f38a1c7255493f0e541bbb38babf1
#
_cell.length_a   1.000
_cell.length_b   1.000
_cell.length_c   1.000
_cell.angle_alpha   90.00
_cell.angle_beta   90.00
_cell.angle_gamma   90.00
#
_symmetry.space_group_name_H-M   'P 1'
#
loop_
_entity.id
_entity.type
_entity.pdbx_description
1 polymer ?
#
loop_
_entity_poly.entity_id
_entity_poly.type
_entity_poly.pdbx_seq_one_letter_code
_entity_poly.pdbx_strand_id
1 'polypeptide(L)'
;MSSSPSFECETTKETEDWFVESLEEWRKSMNIDKMILCGHSLGGYAIAVYAMRYPQHIQHLILISPVGVPCRPSDSDEALKNYSWKVRTMFKTFRHLWNSGWTPHDLVRLTGPKGKAL
;
A
#
# COMPACT_ATOMS: atom_id res chain seq x y z
N MET A 1 10.79 22.33 -8.19
CA MET A 1 10.35 21.64 -6.96
C MET A 1 8.97 21.10 -7.23
N SER A 2 8.79 19.78 -7.27
CA SER A 2 7.43 19.21 -7.35
C SER A 2 6.81 19.29 -5.96
N SER A 3 5.77 20.07 -5.79
CA SER A 3 4.95 20.05 -4.58
C SER A 3 3.96 18.89 -4.72
N SER A 4 4.06 17.90 -3.86
CA SER A 4 2.98 16.92 -3.71
C SER A 4 1.74 17.64 -3.18
N PRO A 5 0.54 17.31 -3.69
CA PRO A 5 -0.69 17.81 -3.09
C PRO A 5 -0.78 17.36 -1.62
N SER A 6 -1.44 18.16 -0.79
CA SER A 6 -1.66 17.81 0.62
C SER A 6 -2.46 16.50 0.72
N PHE A 7 -1.99 15.61 1.57
CA PHE A 7 -2.66 14.34 1.85
C PHE A 7 -3.30 14.43 3.23
N GLU A 8 -4.62 14.65 3.27
CA GLU A 8 -5.40 14.83 4.50
C GLU A 8 -6.49 13.77 4.65
N CYS A 9 -6.20 12.54 4.18
CA CYS A 9 -7.15 11.44 4.25
C CYS A 9 -7.10 10.76 5.62
N GLU A 10 -8.25 10.63 6.27
CA GLU A 10 -8.39 9.96 7.57
C GLU A 10 -8.94 8.53 7.45
N THR A 11 -9.64 8.23 6.36
CA THR A 11 -10.27 6.93 6.13
C THR A 11 -9.66 6.21 4.93
N THR A 12 -9.78 4.87 4.91
CA THR A 12 -9.36 4.04 3.78
C THR A 12 -10.04 4.48 2.48
N LYS A 13 -11.34 4.77 2.55
CA LYS A 13 -12.11 5.20 1.38
C LYS A 13 -11.61 6.53 0.81
N GLU A 14 -11.36 7.51 1.67
CA GLU A 14 -10.80 8.81 1.24
C GLU A 14 -9.42 8.64 0.60
N THR A 15 -8.59 7.76 1.17
CA THR A 15 -7.28 7.41 0.63
C THR A 15 -7.40 6.78 -0.76
N GLU A 16 -8.30 5.81 -0.93
CA GLU A 16 -8.58 5.19 -2.22
C GLU A 16 -9.08 6.21 -3.24
N ASP A 17 -10.04 7.05 -2.86
CA ASP A 17 -10.59 8.09 -3.71
C ASP A 17 -9.49 9.07 -4.15
N TRP A 18 -8.65 9.50 -3.23
CA TRP A 18 -7.54 10.41 -3.53
C TRP A 18 -6.56 9.82 -4.57
N PHE A 19 -6.14 8.56 -4.39
CA PHE A 19 -5.24 7.90 -5.35
C PHE A 19 -5.90 7.68 -6.71
N VAL A 20 -7.14 7.23 -6.73
CA VAL A 20 -7.88 6.93 -7.96
C VAL A 20 -8.13 8.20 -8.77
N GLU A 21 -8.60 9.27 -8.12
CA GLU A 21 -8.85 10.54 -8.79
C GLU A 21 -7.54 11.19 -9.28
N SER A 22 -6.48 11.15 -8.48
CA SER A 22 -5.17 11.65 -8.91
C SER A 22 -4.64 10.94 -10.16
N LEU A 23 -4.80 9.63 -10.25
CA LEU A 23 -4.40 8.84 -11.41
C LEU A 23 -5.29 9.14 -12.63
N GLU A 24 -6.58 9.33 -12.43
CA GLU A 24 -7.52 9.69 -13.50
C GLU A 24 -7.26 11.10 -14.05
N GLU A 25 -6.99 12.07 -13.19
CA GLU A 25 -6.60 13.42 -13.60
C GLU A 25 -5.28 13.40 -14.40
N TRP A 26 -4.30 12.64 -13.93
CA TRP A 26 -3.05 12.45 -14.67
C TRP A 26 -3.30 11.83 -16.05
N ARG A 27 -4.09 10.74 -16.13
CA ARG A 27 -4.45 10.10 -17.39
C ARG A 27 -5.07 11.10 -18.38
N LYS A 28 -6.03 11.89 -17.90
CA LYS A 28 -6.69 12.94 -18.70
C LYS A 28 -5.73 14.00 -19.18
N SER A 29 -4.84 14.48 -18.29
CA SER A 29 -3.85 15.51 -18.64
C SER A 29 -2.87 15.03 -19.71
N MET A 30 -2.58 13.73 -19.72
CA MET A 30 -1.72 13.09 -20.72
C MET A 30 -2.46 12.66 -21.99
N ASN A 31 -3.77 12.89 -22.08
CA ASN A 31 -4.64 12.46 -23.20
C ASN A 31 -4.54 10.94 -23.50
N ILE A 32 -4.38 10.11 -22.48
CA ILE A 32 -4.30 8.65 -22.61
C ILE A 32 -5.73 8.09 -22.60
N ASP A 33 -6.14 7.42 -23.67
CA ASP A 33 -7.44 6.74 -23.74
C ASP A 33 -7.41 5.43 -22.95
N LYS A 34 -6.47 4.55 -23.26
CA LYS A 34 -6.27 3.26 -22.60
C LYS A 34 -4.80 3.07 -22.21
N MET A 35 -4.58 2.38 -21.10
CA MET A 35 -3.23 2.14 -20.58
C MET A 35 -3.04 0.74 -20.02
N ILE A 36 -1.79 0.30 -20.01
CA ILE A 36 -1.35 -0.89 -19.27
C ILE A 36 -0.84 -0.39 -17.92
N LEU A 37 -1.44 -0.89 -16.84
CA LEU A 37 -1.02 -0.56 -15.49
C LEU A 37 -0.21 -1.70 -14.89
N CYS A 38 0.94 -1.36 -14.31
CA CYS A 38 1.78 -2.29 -13.57
C CYS A 38 2.01 -1.73 -12.16
N GLY A 39 1.69 -2.48 -11.12
CA GLY A 39 1.87 -2.05 -9.75
C GLY A 39 2.35 -3.14 -8.82
N HIS A 40 3.23 -2.75 -7.90
CA HIS A 40 3.80 -3.62 -6.88
C HIS A 40 3.32 -3.20 -5.48
N SER A 41 3.04 -4.18 -4.63
CA SER A 41 2.65 -3.99 -3.22
C SER A 41 1.47 -3.01 -3.08
N LEU A 42 1.61 -1.90 -2.37
CA LEU A 42 0.58 -0.86 -2.22
C LEU A 42 0.19 -0.22 -3.57
N GLY A 43 1.15 -0.02 -4.48
CA GLY A 43 0.86 0.44 -5.83
C GLY A 43 0.00 -0.55 -6.61
N GLY A 44 0.19 -1.86 -6.41
CA GLY A 44 -0.67 -2.91 -6.96
C GLY A 44 -2.11 -2.81 -6.45
N TYR A 45 -2.29 -2.52 -5.16
CA TYR A 45 -3.61 -2.27 -4.58
C TYR A 45 -4.28 -1.03 -5.21
N ALA A 46 -3.59 0.09 -5.24
CA ALA A 46 -4.14 1.35 -5.77
C ALA A 46 -4.59 1.24 -7.23
N ILE A 47 -3.78 0.61 -8.10
CA ILE A 47 -4.17 0.42 -9.50
C ILE A 47 -5.28 -0.64 -9.68
N ALA A 48 -5.41 -1.61 -8.77
CA ALA A 48 -6.53 -2.55 -8.79
C ALA A 48 -7.84 -1.83 -8.47
N VAL A 49 -7.86 -0.96 -7.45
CA VAL A 49 -9.03 -0.11 -7.12
C VAL A 49 -9.36 0.82 -8.29
N TYR A 50 -8.35 1.43 -8.92
CA TYR A 50 -8.53 2.25 -10.12
C TYR A 50 -9.17 1.43 -11.26
N ALA A 51 -8.65 0.23 -11.54
CA ALA A 51 -9.16 -0.62 -12.62
C ALA A 51 -10.61 -1.06 -12.37
N MET A 52 -11.03 -1.26 -11.13
CA MET A 52 -12.43 -1.54 -10.78
C MET A 52 -13.34 -0.35 -11.04
N ARG A 53 -12.85 0.88 -10.84
CA ARG A 53 -13.62 2.11 -11.02
C ARG A 53 -13.67 2.58 -12.48
N TYR A 54 -12.57 2.41 -13.22
CA TYR A 54 -12.41 2.86 -14.61
C TYR A 54 -11.96 1.71 -15.56
N PRO A 55 -12.69 0.59 -15.63
CA PRO A 55 -12.28 -0.57 -16.43
C PRO A 55 -12.14 -0.26 -17.92
N GLN A 56 -12.88 0.74 -18.43
CA GLN A 56 -12.85 1.14 -19.84
C GLN A 56 -11.50 1.73 -20.26
N HIS A 57 -10.70 2.23 -19.31
CA HIS A 57 -9.39 2.82 -19.58
C HIS A 57 -8.23 1.84 -19.38
N ILE A 58 -8.52 0.57 -19.04
CA ILE A 58 -7.51 -0.44 -18.79
C ILE A 58 -7.41 -1.39 -19.98
N GLN A 59 -6.22 -1.47 -20.56
CA GLN A 59 -5.91 -2.48 -21.58
C GLN A 59 -5.39 -3.78 -20.93
N HIS A 60 -4.44 -3.66 -19.99
CA HIS A 60 -3.93 -4.76 -19.16
C HIS A 60 -3.60 -4.27 -17.76
N LEU A 61 -3.78 -5.16 -16.78
CA LEU A 61 -3.43 -4.94 -15.39
C LEU A 61 -2.40 -5.98 -14.95
N ILE A 62 -1.23 -5.53 -14.50
CA ILE A 62 -0.13 -6.36 -14.02
C ILE A 62 0.04 -6.09 -12.53
N LEU A 63 -0.27 -7.08 -11.70
CA LEU A 63 -0.17 -7.00 -10.24
C LEU A 63 1.01 -7.84 -9.75
N ILE A 64 1.95 -7.19 -9.07
CA ILE A 64 3.13 -7.84 -8.50
C ILE A 64 3.00 -7.80 -6.98
N SER A 65 2.74 -8.95 -6.36
CA SER A 65 2.57 -9.10 -4.91
C SER A 65 1.71 -7.97 -4.29
N PRO A 66 0.48 -7.73 -4.80
CA PRO A 66 -0.34 -6.62 -4.35
C PRO A 66 -0.77 -6.79 -2.89
N VAL A 67 -0.79 -5.70 -2.13
CA VAL A 67 -1.39 -5.67 -0.79
C VAL A 67 -2.91 -5.66 -0.92
N GLY A 68 -3.61 -6.26 0.04
CA GLY A 68 -5.08 -6.17 0.12
C GLY A 68 -5.85 -7.08 -0.84
N VAL A 69 -5.17 -7.82 -1.72
CA VAL A 69 -5.80 -8.88 -2.51
C VAL A 69 -5.70 -10.17 -1.70
N PRO A 70 -6.79 -10.65 -1.07
CA PRO A 70 -6.72 -11.83 -0.22
C PRO A 70 -6.46 -13.07 -1.09
N CYS A 71 -5.27 -13.65 -0.94
CA CYS A 71 -5.00 -14.99 -1.48
C CYS A 71 -5.67 -16.11 -0.66
N ARG A 72 -6.22 -15.79 0.53
CA ARG A 72 -6.86 -16.75 1.44
C ARG A 72 -7.92 -16.10 2.33
N PRO A 73 -8.93 -16.88 2.76
CA PRO A 73 -9.79 -16.47 3.87
C PRO A 73 -8.96 -16.19 5.13
N SER A 74 -9.39 -15.23 5.85
CA SER A 74 -8.79 -14.46 6.91
C SER A 74 -8.40 -15.23 8.19
N ASP A 75 -7.50 -16.16 8.16
CA ASP A 75 -6.88 -16.64 9.39
C ASP A 75 -5.39 -16.31 9.42
N SER A 76 -5.09 -15.02 9.56
CA SER A 76 -3.73 -14.53 9.79
C SER A 76 -3.09 -15.19 11.02
N ASP A 77 -3.88 -15.54 12.02
CA ASP A 77 -3.42 -16.26 13.21
C ASP A 77 -3.13 -17.76 12.92
N GLU A 78 -3.82 -18.35 11.94
CA GLU A 78 -3.57 -19.73 11.53
C GLU A 78 -2.33 -19.85 10.63
N ALA A 79 -2.12 -18.89 9.76
CA ALA A 79 -0.88 -18.80 8.95
C ALA A 79 0.36 -18.66 9.84
N LEU A 80 0.25 -17.95 10.97
CA LEU A 80 1.35 -17.78 11.93
C LEU A 80 1.65 -19.03 12.76
N LYS A 81 0.75 -20.01 12.84
CA LYS A 81 0.98 -21.26 13.61
C LYS A 81 2.15 -22.07 13.04
N ASN A 82 2.38 -22.01 11.74
CA ASN A 82 3.45 -22.74 11.04
C ASN A 82 4.84 -22.08 11.15
N TYR A 83 4.94 -20.89 11.73
CA TYR A 83 6.21 -20.20 11.90
C TYR A 83 6.81 -20.44 13.29
N SER A 84 8.16 -20.38 13.35
CA SER A 84 8.91 -20.46 14.61
C SER A 84 8.37 -19.45 15.64
N TRP A 85 8.44 -19.82 16.94
CA TRP A 85 8.02 -18.94 18.03
C TRP A 85 8.66 -17.55 17.98
N LYS A 86 9.91 -17.44 17.52
CA LYS A 86 10.61 -16.14 17.35
C LYS A 86 9.91 -15.23 16.33
N VAL A 87 9.52 -15.80 15.18
CA VAL A 87 8.80 -15.09 14.13
C VAL A 87 7.42 -14.66 14.64
N ARG A 88 6.71 -15.53 15.34
CA ARG A 88 5.41 -15.23 15.93
C ARG A 88 5.48 -14.07 16.95
N THR A 89 6.52 -14.08 17.79
CA THR A 89 6.74 -12.99 18.77
C THR A 89 7.05 -11.68 18.04
N MET A 90 7.92 -11.72 17.04
CA MET A 90 8.25 -10.56 16.23
C MET A 90 6.99 -9.93 15.57
N PHE A 91 6.14 -10.75 14.97
CA PHE A 91 4.88 -10.26 14.36
C PHE A 91 3.92 -9.68 15.40
N LYS A 92 3.79 -10.30 16.58
CA LYS A 92 2.95 -9.77 17.66
C LYS A 92 3.47 -8.43 18.16
N THR A 93 4.79 -8.28 18.34
CA THR A 93 5.42 -7.04 18.77
C THR A 93 5.23 -5.96 17.70
N PHE A 94 5.45 -6.29 16.42
CA PHE A 94 5.25 -5.37 15.32
C PHE A 94 3.78 -4.89 15.24
N ARG A 95 2.81 -5.81 15.34
CA ARG A 95 1.38 -5.47 15.36
C ARG A 95 1.02 -4.58 16.55
N HIS A 96 1.60 -4.85 17.72
CA HIS A 96 1.36 -4.02 18.90
C HIS A 96 1.92 -2.60 18.72
N LEU A 97 3.14 -2.47 18.22
CA LEU A 97 3.77 -1.17 17.91
C LEU A 97 2.97 -0.41 16.86
N TRP A 98 2.55 -1.09 15.80
CA TRP A 98 1.72 -0.51 14.75
C TRP A 98 0.39 0.04 15.29
N ASN A 99 -0.31 -0.74 16.10
CA ASN A 99 -1.56 -0.32 16.75
C ASN A 99 -1.36 0.81 17.78
N SER A 100 -0.13 0.99 18.26
CA SER A 100 0.27 2.08 19.16
C SER A 100 0.73 3.34 18.39
N GLY A 101 0.55 3.38 17.06
CA GLY A 101 0.91 4.51 16.22
C GLY A 101 2.40 4.60 15.85
N TRP A 102 3.18 3.56 16.16
CA TRP A 102 4.59 3.51 15.78
C TRP A 102 4.74 3.12 14.32
N THR A 103 5.53 3.89 13.59
CA THR A 103 5.86 3.59 12.18
C THR A 103 7.21 2.87 12.08
N PRO A 104 7.48 2.14 10.98
CA PRO A 104 8.81 1.59 10.71
C PRO A 104 9.92 2.64 10.75
N HIS A 105 9.59 3.89 10.39
CA HIS A 105 10.51 5.02 10.43
C HIS A 105 10.89 5.41 11.87
N ASP A 106 9.97 5.31 12.82
CA ASP A 106 10.25 5.58 14.23
C ASP A 106 11.22 4.56 14.83
N LEU A 107 11.09 3.28 14.41
CA LEU A 107 12.01 2.22 14.80
C LEU A 107 13.44 2.49 14.26
N VAL A 108 13.57 2.95 13.02
CA VAL A 108 14.88 3.30 12.43
C VAL A 108 15.48 4.49 13.18
N ARG A 109 14.69 5.49 13.57
CA ARG A 109 15.15 6.63 14.35
C ARG A 109 15.68 6.26 15.73
N LEU A 110 15.13 5.22 16.36
CA LEU A 110 15.62 4.74 17.67
C LEU A 110 17.05 4.18 17.62
N THR A 111 17.52 3.78 16.45
CA THR A 111 18.91 3.32 16.28
C THR A 111 19.94 4.45 16.29
N GLY A 112 19.52 5.69 16.56
CA GLY A 112 20.36 6.86 16.76
C GLY A 112 21.10 7.32 15.50
N PRO A 113 22.36 7.83 15.63
CA PRO A 113 23.12 8.35 14.50
C PRO A 113 23.32 7.38 13.34
N LYS A 114 23.35 6.06 13.64
CA LYS A 114 23.47 5.00 12.62
C LYS A 114 22.19 4.80 11.79
N GLY A 115 21.02 5.10 12.35
CA GLY A 115 19.75 5.03 11.65
C GLY A 115 19.46 6.21 10.71
N LYS A 116 20.26 7.29 10.78
CA LYS A 116 20.16 8.44 9.87
C LYS A 116 20.98 8.27 8.59
N ALA A 117 21.81 7.24 8.51
CA ALA A 117 22.68 6.94 7.37
C ALA A 117 22.13 5.85 6.43
N LEU A 118 20.96 5.28 6.77
CA LEU A 118 20.17 4.37 5.95
C LEU A 118 19.00 5.10 5.29
#